data_764fcfa50a71bc8a4edf8418329b0fdf
#
_entry.id   764fcfa50a71bc8a4edf8418329b0fdf
#
_cell.length_a   1.000
_cell.length_b   1.000
_cell.length_c   1.000
_cell.angle_alpha   90.00
_cell.angle_beta   90.00
_cell.angle_gamma   90.00
#
_symmetry.space_group_name_H-M   'P 1'
#
loop_
_entity.id
_entity.type
_entity.pdbx_description
1 polymer ?
#
loop_
_entity_poly.entity_id
_entity_poly.type
_entity_poly.pdbx_seq_one_letter_code
_entity_poly.pdbx_strand_id
1 'polypeptide(L)'
;GDKVSAGDVIARIPREGAKTKDITGGLPRVAELFEARRPKDHAIIAQIDGYVRFGKDYKNKLRLTIEPPEGEGEPIEYLVPKGKHIPVNEGDFIRKGENLVDGNPAPHDILSILGVEALANYMISEVQDVYRLQGVKINDKHIEVIVRQMLQKWEISDSGQTILLKGEQVDRMEFEEINKKAIEKGYEPAKGAPVLLGITKASLQTRSFISAASFQETTRVLTEASTQGKRDKLIGLKENVIVGRLIPAGTGGAARDIKKIATQRDAAILEQKKKEESALVSDDTKVATDDIEDVKEN
;
A
#
# COMPACT_ATOMS: atom_id res chain seq x y z
N GLY A 1 32.60 27.89 -13.84
CA GLY A 1 33.24 28.84 -14.81
C GLY A 1 32.65 30.24 -14.78
N ASP A 2 31.70 30.49 -13.83
CA ASP A 2 31.03 31.78 -13.70
C ASP A 2 31.97 32.81 -13.07
N LYS A 3 31.87 34.06 -13.53
CA LYS A 3 32.65 35.18 -13.02
C LYS A 3 31.93 35.72 -11.77
N VAL A 4 32.64 35.77 -10.66
CA VAL A 4 32.12 36.22 -9.37
C VAL A 4 32.75 37.56 -9.00
N SER A 5 31.97 38.55 -8.60
CA SER A 5 32.41 39.88 -8.19
C SER A 5 32.53 39.94 -6.65
N ALA A 6 33.26 40.94 -6.14
CA ALA A 6 33.38 41.15 -4.70
C ALA A 6 31.98 41.46 -4.11
N GLY A 7 31.54 40.63 -3.16
CA GLY A 7 30.22 40.74 -2.51
C GLY A 7 29.18 39.70 -3.00
N ASP A 8 29.49 38.94 -4.03
CA ASP A 8 28.60 37.89 -4.51
C ASP A 8 28.60 36.68 -3.56
N VAL A 9 27.42 36.10 -3.36
CA VAL A 9 27.24 34.91 -2.51
C VAL A 9 27.73 33.68 -3.27
N ILE A 10 28.87 33.12 -2.88
CA ILE A 10 29.51 31.94 -3.51
C ILE A 10 28.81 30.64 -3.09
N ALA A 11 28.38 30.53 -1.83
CA ALA A 11 27.67 29.37 -1.31
C ALA A 11 26.81 29.78 -0.12
N ARG A 12 25.62 29.23 -0.03
CA ARG A 12 24.78 29.29 1.17
C ARG A 12 24.82 27.95 1.87
N ILE A 13 25.27 27.94 3.09
CA ILE A 13 25.17 26.79 3.98
C ILE A 13 23.85 26.98 4.72
N PRO A 14 22.85 26.09 4.56
CA PRO A 14 21.66 26.13 5.40
C PRO A 14 22.14 26.07 6.85
N ARG A 15 21.83 27.07 7.67
CA ARG A 15 21.95 26.92 9.10
C ARG A 15 20.94 25.85 9.50
N GLU A 16 21.42 24.64 9.71
CA GLU A 16 20.68 23.70 10.55
C GLU A 16 20.58 24.39 11.89
N GLY A 17 19.51 25.17 12.09
CA GLY A 17 19.09 25.57 13.41
C GLY A 17 19.11 24.30 14.21
N ALA A 18 19.77 24.32 15.39
CA ALA A 18 19.78 23.18 16.28
C ALA A 18 18.33 22.72 16.34
N LYS A 19 18.04 21.61 15.62
CA LYS A 19 16.76 20.95 15.73
C LYS A 19 16.67 20.70 17.22
N THR A 20 15.91 21.51 17.93
CA THR A 20 15.35 21.14 19.20
C THR A 20 14.52 19.92 18.85
N LYS A 21 15.20 18.78 18.77
CA LYS A 21 14.55 17.47 18.73
C LYS A 21 13.77 17.48 20.01
N ASP A 22 12.51 17.80 19.86
CA ASP A 22 11.55 17.90 20.94
C ASP A 22 11.74 16.65 21.79
N ILE A 23 12.01 16.82 23.08
CA ILE A 23 12.31 15.73 24.02
C ILE A 23 11.13 14.74 24.12
N THR A 24 9.97 15.10 23.59
CA THR A 24 8.81 14.23 23.33
C THR A 24 9.06 13.16 22.25
N GLY A 25 10.27 13.16 21.65
CA GLY A 25 10.64 12.29 20.54
C GLY A 25 10.98 10.84 20.85
N GLY A 26 10.93 10.38 22.11
CA GLY A 26 11.25 8.99 22.45
C GLY A 26 10.28 7.92 21.90
N LEU A 27 9.99 6.90 22.70
CA LEU A 27 9.03 5.83 22.34
C LEU A 27 7.67 6.33 21.83
N PRO A 28 7.08 7.45 22.32
CA PRO A 28 5.85 8.00 21.75
C PRO A 28 5.99 8.38 20.28
N ARG A 29 7.15 8.89 19.84
CA ARG A 29 7.40 9.22 18.42
C ARG A 29 7.40 7.96 17.53
N VAL A 30 7.96 6.86 18.00
CA VAL A 30 7.93 5.59 17.29
C VAL A 30 6.49 5.10 17.10
N ALA A 31 5.66 5.20 18.16
CA ALA A 31 4.24 4.86 18.07
C ALA A 31 3.47 5.74 17.08
N GLU A 32 3.73 7.06 17.05
CA GLU A 32 3.16 7.97 16.08
C GLU A 32 3.53 7.61 14.64
N LEU A 33 4.80 7.25 14.40
CA LEU A 33 5.29 6.85 13.09
C LEU A 33 4.60 5.56 12.62
N PHE A 34 4.51 4.53 13.45
CA PHE A 34 3.84 3.29 13.10
C PHE A 34 2.31 3.42 12.95
N GLU A 35 1.69 4.39 13.62
CA GLU A 35 0.28 4.72 13.38
C GLU A 35 0.07 5.69 12.21
N ALA A 36 1.14 6.09 11.51
CA ALA A 36 1.12 7.04 10.41
C ALA A 36 0.37 8.35 10.75
N ARG A 37 0.51 8.83 12.00
CA ARG A 37 -0.15 10.07 12.45
C ARG A 37 0.57 11.27 11.87
N ARG A 38 -0.21 12.30 11.49
CA ARG A 38 0.37 13.59 11.11
C ARG A 38 0.99 14.26 12.33
N PRO A 39 2.26 14.71 12.25
CA PRO A 39 2.89 15.48 13.33
C PRO A 39 2.11 16.78 13.59
N LYS A 40 2.11 17.25 14.85
CA LYS A 40 1.51 18.54 15.21
C LYS A 40 2.19 19.70 14.45
N ASP A 41 3.53 19.68 14.42
CA ASP A 41 4.35 20.61 13.66
C ASP A 41 4.84 19.96 12.38
N HIS A 42 3.91 19.77 11.43
CA HIS A 42 4.24 19.19 10.14
C HIS A 42 4.96 20.21 9.25
N ALA A 43 6.01 19.74 8.58
CA ALA A 43 6.67 20.47 7.50
C ALA A 43 5.75 20.48 6.26
N ILE A 44 5.89 21.50 5.44
CA ILE A 44 5.33 21.52 4.09
C ILE A 44 6.48 21.20 3.14
N ILE A 45 6.26 20.25 2.25
CA ILE A 45 7.25 19.73 1.31
C ILE A 45 6.90 20.23 -0.10
N ALA A 46 7.91 20.55 -0.90
CA ALA A 46 7.76 20.91 -2.29
C ALA A 46 7.24 19.74 -3.14
N GLN A 47 6.18 19.96 -3.91
CA GLN A 47 5.59 18.94 -4.79
C GLN A 47 6.26 18.91 -6.17
N ILE A 48 6.84 20.02 -6.59
CA ILE A 48 7.51 20.20 -7.89
C ILE A 48 8.88 20.84 -7.69
N ASP A 49 9.75 20.65 -8.68
CA ASP A 49 11.00 21.40 -8.79
C ASP A 49 10.71 22.83 -9.29
N GLY A 50 11.35 23.84 -8.72
CA GLY A 50 11.15 25.21 -9.19
C GLY A 50 11.76 26.29 -8.33
N TYR A 51 11.50 27.53 -8.72
CA TYR A 51 11.96 28.72 -8.04
C TYR A 51 10.89 29.25 -7.09
N VAL A 52 11.31 29.63 -5.89
CA VAL A 52 10.43 30.16 -4.86
C VAL A 52 10.12 31.61 -5.10
N ARG A 53 8.82 31.96 -5.06
CA ARG A 53 8.36 33.34 -5.03
C ARG A 53 7.42 33.59 -3.85
N PHE A 54 7.60 34.70 -3.17
CA PHE A 54 6.69 35.15 -2.12
C PHE A 54 5.58 36.01 -2.72
N GLY A 55 4.35 35.60 -2.51
CA GLY A 55 3.15 36.36 -2.92
C GLY A 55 2.60 37.25 -1.80
N LYS A 56 1.56 37.99 -2.11
CA LYS A 56 0.85 38.81 -1.11
C LYS A 56 0.19 37.94 -0.04
N ASP A 57 0.34 38.34 1.21
CA ASP A 57 -0.29 37.67 2.35
C ASP A 57 -1.80 37.51 2.18
N TYR A 58 -2.34 36.35 2.49
CA TYR A 58 -3.77 36.07 2.44
C TYR A 58 -4.28 35.61 3.81
N LYS A 59 -5.23 36.37 4.39
CA LYS A 59 -5.89 36.01 5.67
C LYS A 59 -4.94 35.49 6.75
N ASN A 60 -3.89 36.25 7.07
CA ASN A 60 -2.90 35.89 8.09
C ASN A 60 -2.01 34.68 7.75
N LYS A 61 -1.94 34.28 6.49
CA LYS A 61 -1.03 33.27 5.94
C LYS A 61 -0.09 33.90 4.93
N LEU A 62 1.16 33.44 4.91
CA LEU A 62 2.11 33.80 3.87
C LEU A 62 1.82 32.93 2.65
N ARG A 63 1.77 33.56 1.48
CA ARG A 63 1.65 32.85 0.21
C ARG A 63 3.03 32.60 -0.35
N LEU A 64 3.34 31.34 -0.62
CA LEU A 64 4.57 30.91 -1.24
C LEU A 64 4.22 30.17 -2.52
N THR A 65 4.77 30.58 -3.65
CA THR A 65 4.52 29.97 -4.95
C THR A 65 5.81 29.34 -5.45
N ILE A 66 5.74 28.12 -5.95
CA ILE A 66 6.86 27.48 -6.65
C ILE A 66 6.56 27.56 -8.14
N GLU A 67 7.42 28.25 -8.86
CA GLU A 67 7.37 28.34 -10.31
C GLU A 67 8.32 27.30 -10.90
N PRO A 68 7.83 26.36 -11.72
CA PRO A 68 8.69 25.42 -12.40
C PRO A 68 9.62 26.13 -13.40
N PRO A 69 10.79 25.58 -13.75
CA PRO A 69 11.63 26.10 -14.81
C PRO A 69 10.84 26.16 -16.12
N GLU A 70 11.20 27.10 -16.99
CA GLU A 70 10.48 27.42 -18.22
C GLU A 70 10.11 26.15 -19.05
N GLY A 71 8.81 25.88 -19.16
CA GLY A 71 8.22 24.83 -19.97
C GLY A 71 7.71 23.61 -19.22
N GLU A 72 7.86 23.49 -17.91
CA GLU A 72 7.48 22.30 -17.12
C GLU A 72 6.39 22.61 -16.07
N GLY A 73 5.13 22.60 -16.46
CA GLY A 73 4.00 22.51 -15.52
C GLY A 73 3.40 23.83 -15.03
N GLU A 74 2.42 23.72 -14.15
CA GLU A 74 1.70 24.86 -13.55
C GLU A 74 2.34 25.24 -12.20
N PRO A 75 2.37 26.55 -11.84
CA PRO A 75 2.88 27.00 -10.55
C PRO A 75 1.99 26.49 -9.41
N ILE A 76 2.59 26.03 -8.33
CA ILE A 76 1.85 25.54 -7.15
C ILE A 76 1.97 26.55 -6.01
N GLU A 77 0.80 26.93 -5.46
CA GLU A 77 0.71 27.84 -4.34
C GLU A 77 0.59 27.12 -3.00
N TYR A 78 1.40 27.54 -2.02
CA TYR A 78 1.37 27.05 -0.65
C TYR A 78 0.98 28.18 0.31
N LEU A 79 0.05 27.90 1.23
CA LEU A 79 -0.40 28.84 2.26
C LEU A 79 0.21 28.46 3.61
N VAL A 80 1.28 29.13 3.99
CA VAL A 80 2.02 28.88 5.23
C VAL A 80 1.46 29.76 6.36
N PRO A 81 1.11 29.20 7.54
CA PRO A 81 0.70 30.00 8.69
C PRO A 81 1.81 30.95 9.16
N LYS A 82 1.47 32.19 9.52
CA LYS A 82 2.43 33.12 10.13
C LYS A 82 2.92 32.56 11.47
N GLY A 83 4.24 32.57 11.67
CA GLY A 83 4.89 32.04 12.88
C GLY A 83 5.65 30.74 12.68
N LYS A 84 5.54 30.08 11.52
CA LYS A 84 6.43 28.99 11.16
C LYS A 84 7.70 29.54 10.50
N HIS A 85 8.84 28.96 10.85
CA HIS A 85 10.12 29.32 10.24
C HIS A 85 10.20 28.76 8.81
N ILE A 86 10.56 29.61 7.86
CA ILE A 86 10.72 29.28 6.45
C ILE A 86 12.22 29.37 6.13
N PRO A 87 12.88 28.24 5.88
CA PRO A 87 14.34 28.19 5.64
C PRO A 87 14.73 28.68 4.24
N VAL A 88 13.76 28.90 3.36
CA VAL A 88 13.97 29.26 1.95
C VAL A 88 13.80 30.74 1.71
N ASN A 89 14.54 31.29 0.74
CA ASN A 89 14.46 32.70 0.35
C ASN A 89 13.82 32.85 -1.03
N GLU A 90 13.44 34.08 -1.36
CA GLU A 90 12.93 34.40 -2.68
C GLU A 90 14.00 34.17 -3.76
N GLY A 91 13.61 33.47 -4.82
CA GLY A 91 14.50 33.11 -5.92
C GLY A 91 15.37 31.88 -5.71
N ASP A 92 15.28 31.20 -4.56
CA ASP A 92 15.98 29.95 -4.34
C ASP A 92 15.35 28.82 -5.19
N PHE A 93 16.19 27.98 -5.79
CA PHE A 93 15.75 26.79 -6.48
C PHE A 93 15.55 25.65 -5.51
N ILE A 94 14.36 25.07 -5.49
CA ILE A 94 14.00 23.97 -4.60
C ILE A 94 13.68 22.74 -5.44
N ARG A 95 14.14 21.60 -4.95
CA ARG A 95 13.83 20.29 -5.54
C ARG A 95 12.56 19.70 -4.91
N LYS A 96 11.89 18.87 -5.68
CA LYS A 96 10.78 18.06 -5.22
C LYS A 96 11.17 17.25 -3.98
N GLY A 97 10.39 17.40 -2.91
CA GLY A 97 10.63 16.73 -1.63
C GLY A 97 11.45 17.54 -0.63
N GLU A 98 12.00 18.71 -0.98
CA GLU A 98 12.65 19.59 0.00
C GLU A 98 11.63 20.31 0.89
N ASN A 99 12.03 20.59 2.11
CA ASN A 99 11.16 21.26 3.09
C ASN A 99 11.06 22.76 2.80
N LEU A 100 9.84 23.24 2.57
CA LEU A 100 9.52 24.66 2.47
C LEU A 100 9.37 25.34 3.84
N VAL A 101 8.99 24.55 4.84
CA VAL A 101 8.76 24.98 6.21
C VAL A 101 9.42 24.02 7.15
N ASP A 102 10.06 24.54 8.20
CA ASP A 102 10.64 23.72 9.24
C ASP A 102 9.60 22.87 9.96
N GLY A 103 9.99 21.62 10.26
CA GLY A 103 9.15 20.66 10.95
C GLY A 103 9.44 19.23 10.51
N ASN A 104 8.66 18.29 11.03
CA ASN A 104 8.73 16.90 10.61
C ASN A 104 7.81 16.67 9.43
N PRO A 105 8.29 16.13 8.30
CA PRO A 105 7.44 15.84 7.16
C PRO A 105 6.38 14.80 7.51
N ALA A 106 5.17 14.98 6.99
CA ALA A 106 4.13 13.98 7.17
C ALA A 106 4.41 12.76 6.28
N PRO A 107 4.34 11.53 6.83
CA PRO A 107 4.63 10.33 6.06
C PRO A 107 3.76 10.17 4.79
N HIS A 108 2.50 10.62 4.85
CA HIS A 108 1.60 10.59 3.69
C HIS A 108 2.07 11.50 2.56
N ASP A 109 2.59 12.69 2.89
CA ASP A 109 3.07 13.64 1.90
C ASP A 109 4.36 13.13 1.25
N ILE A 110 5.25 12.46 2.03
CA ILE A 110 6.44 11.79 1.48
C ILE A 110 6.02 10.70 0.48
N LEU A 111 5.03 9.88 0.83
CA LEU A 111 4.55 8.81 -0.06
C LEU A 111 4.02 9.35 -1.39
N SER A 112 3.21 10.42 -1.33
CA SER A 112 2.59 10.98 -2.53
C SER A 112 3.59 11.71 -3.44
N ILE A 113 4.62 12.34 -2.85
CA ILE A 113 5.57 13.17 -3.58
C ILE A 113 6.79 12.38 -4.02
N LEU A 114 7.45 11.68 -3.08
CA LEU A 114 8.73 11.00 -3.30
C LEU A 114 8.59 9.49 -3.53
N GLY A 115 7.43 8.90 -3.22
CA GLY A 115 7.16 7.49 -3.44
C GLY A 115 7.51 6.57 -2.26
N VAL A 116 7.40 5.25 -2.52
CA VAL A 116 7.48 4.20 -1.48
C VAL A 116 8.88 4.07 -0.90
N GLU A 117 9.92 4.13 -1.73
CA GLU A 117 11.32 3.94 -1.31
C GLU A 117 11.78 5.05 -0.36
N ALA A 118 11.51 6.31 -0.72
CA ALA A 118 11.85 7.45 0.11
C ALA A 118 11.11 7.41 1.47
N LEU A 119 9.83 7.02 1.46
CA LEU A 119 9.06 6.83 2.69
C LEU A 119 9.66 5.73 3.56
N ALA A 120 10.02 4.58 2.98
CA ALA A 120 10.61 3.48 3.75
C ALA A 120 11.92 3.90 4.41
N ASN A 121 12.81 4.55 3.67
CA ASN A 121 14.08 5.06 4.18
C ASN A 121 13.86 6.10 5.29
N TYR A 122 12.92 7.02 5.12
CA TYR A 122 12.55 8.00 6.13
C TYR A 122 12.07 7.33 7.42
N MET A 123 11.11 6.39 7.32
CA MET A 123 10.56 5.68 8.47
C MET A 123 11.64 4.89 9.22
N ILE A 124 12.52 4.20 8.51
CA ILE A 124 13.61 3.42 9.08
C ILE A 124 14.58 4.37 9.83
N SER A 125 15.00 5.46 9.20
CA SER A 125 15.93 6.43 9.79
C SER A 125 15.36 7.06 11.07
N GLU A 126 14.11 7.54 11.03
CA GLU A 126 13.47 8.16 12.19
C GLU A 126 13.31 7.19 13.37
N VAL A 127 12.90 5.94 13.11
CA VAL A 127 12.77 4.91 14.15
C VAL A 127 14.13 4.51 14.71
N GLN A 128 15.12 4.28 13.83
CA GLN A 128 16.48 3.93 14.25
C GLN A 128 17.15 5.02 15.07
N ASP A 129 16.94 6.28 14.71
CA ASP A 129 17.50 7.42 15.48
C ASP A 129 16.97 7.43 16.92
N VAL A 130 15.67 7.16 17.12
CA VAL A 130 15.10 7.05 18.46
C VAL A 130 15.74 5.92 19.27
N TYR A 131 15.90 4.73 18.66
CA TYR A 131 16.51 3.58 19.34
C TYR A 131 18.01 3.77 19.59
N ARG A 132 18.74 4.36 18.65
CA ARG A 132 20.17 4.69 18.79
C ARG A 132 20.42 5.67 19.94
N LEU A 133 19.56 6.70 20.08
CA LEU A 133 19.63 7.64 21.21
C LEU A 133 19.44 6.95 22.56
N GLN A 134 18.72 5.84 22.62
CA GLN A 134 18.54 5.03 23.83
C GLN A 134 19.59 3.92 23.97
N GLY A 135 20.60 3.86 23.09
CA GLY A 135 21.66 2.86 23.13
C GLY A 135 21.25 1.46 22.64
N VAL A 136 20.04 1.32 22.08
CA VAL A 136 19.53 0.04 21.58
C VAL A 136 19.89 -0.12 20.10
N LYS A 137 20.54 -1.23 19.75
CA LYS A 137 20.87 -1.60 18.38
C LYS A 137 19.83 -2.59 17.83
N ILE A 138 19.08 -2.20 16.80
CA ILE A 138 18.09 -3.03 16.12
C ILE A 138 18.48 -3.12 14.65
N ASN A 139 18.28 -4.30 14.04
CA ASN A 139 18.49 -4.46 12.60
C ASN A 139 17.33 -3.83 11.84
N ASP A 140 17.61 -3.13 10.76
CA ASP A 140 16.62 -2.44 9.91
C ASP A 140 15.53 -3.37 9.38
N LYS A 141 15.85 -4.66 9.19
CA LYS A 141 14.91 -5.69 8.73
C LYS A 141 13.64 -5.80 9.59
N HIS A 142 13.76 -5.59 10.90
CA HIS A 142 12.60 -5.64 11.80
C HIS A 142 11.63 -4.48 11.51
N ILE A 143 12.16 -3.31 11.18
CA ILE A 143 11.37 -2.12 10.84
C ILE A 143 10.80 -2.24 9.41
N GLU A 144 11.63 -2.69 8.47
CA GLU A 144 11.23 -2.91 7.07
C GLU A 144 10.02 -3.84 6.94
N VAL A 145 9.97 -4.92 7.71
CA VAL A 145 8.83 -5.85 7.72
C VAL A 145 7.54 -5.15 8.15
N ILE A 146 7.62 -4.28 9.16
CA ILE A 146 6.45 -3.52 9.63
C ILE A 146 6.00 -2.51 8.56
N VAL A 147 6.93 -1.73 8.02
CA VAL A 147 6.64 -0.74 6.97
C VAL A 147 6.04 -1.40 5.73
N ARG A 148 6.52 -2.59 5.35
CA ARG A 148 5.93 -3.37 4.26
C ARG A 148 4.46 -3.71 4.51
N GLN A 149 4.08 -4.07 5.75
CA GLN A 149 2.69 -4.34 6.09
C GLN A 149 1.84 -3.07 6.06
N MET A 150 2.39 -1.92 6.44
CA MET A 150 1.70 -0.63 6.37
C MET A 150 1.42 -0.17 4.93
N LEU A 151 2.22 -0.62 3.95
CA LEU A 151 2.13 -0.28 2.52
C LEU A 151 1.50 -1.40 1.68
N GLN A 152 0.85 -2.37 2.30
CA GLN A 152 0.28 -3.51 1.59
C GLN A 152 -0.93 -3.16 0.74
N LYS A 153 -1.66 -2.09 1.07
CA LYS A 153 -2.90 -1.70 0.40
C LYS A 153 -2.67 -0.65 -0.69
N TRP A 154 -3.42 -0.81 -1.77
CA TRP A 154 -3.50 0.12 -2.88
C TRP A 154 -4.91 0.67 -2.99
N GLU A 155 -5.05 1.95 -3.25
CA GLU A 155 -6.32 2.61 -3.54
C GLU A 155 -6.48 2.76 -5.04
N ILE A 156 -7.64 2.36 -5.54
CA ILE A 156 -7.96 2.40 -6.96
C ILE A 156 -8.32 3.82 -7.35
N SER A 157 -7.52 4.45 -8.21
CA SER A 157 -7.82 5.78 -8.78
C SER A 157 -8.71 5.67 -10.01
N ASP A 158 -8.51 4.65 -10.83
CA ASP A 158 -9.29 4.38 -12.02
C ASP A 158 -9.52 2.87 -12.15
N SER A 159 -10.76 2.46 -12.32
CA SER A 159 -11.13 1.04 -12.39
C SER A 159 -10.86 0.40 -13.76
N GLY A 160 -10.66 1.19 -14.82
CA GLY A 160 -10.57 0.66 -16.18
C GLY A 160 -11.76 -0.25 -16.52
N GLN A 161 -11.48 -1.39 -17.15
CA GLN A 161 -12.47 -2.43 -17.47
C GLN A 161 -12.42 -3.62 -16.51
N THR A 162 -11.96 -3.38 -15.25
CA THR A 162 -11.88 -4.41 -14.22
C THR A 162 -13.11 -4.41 -13.32
N ILE A 163 -13.22 -5.44 -12.46
CA ILE A 163 -14.30 -5.56 -11.45
C ILE A 163 -14.07 -4.68 -10.21
N LEU A 164 -12.96 -3.94 -10.14
CA LEU A 164 -12.61 -3.10 -9.02
C LEU A 164 -13.40 -1.79 -9.03
N LEU A 165 -13.67 -1.24 -7.84
CA LEU A 165 -14.37 0.02 -7.70
C LEU A 165 -13.39 1.17 -7.44
N LYS A 166 -13.67 2.34 -7.98
CA LYS A 166 -12.89 3.55 -7.70
C LYS A 166 -12.95 3.90 -6.22
N GLY A 167 -11.78 4.14 -5.60
CA GLY A 167 -11.66 4.43 -4.16
C GLY A 167 -11.63 3.18 -3.27
N GLU A 168 -11.70 1.98 -3.84
CA GLU A 168 -11.56 0.73 -3.09
C GLU A 168 -10.10 0.49 -2.70
N GLN A 169 -9.88 -0.04 -1.48
CA GLN A 169 -8.55 -0.40 -0.98
C GLN A 169 -8.36 -1.91 -1.09
N VAL A 170 -7.51 -2.31 -2.01
CA VAL A 170 -7.24 -3.72 -2.36
C VAL A 170 -5.80 -4.09 -1.99
N ASP A 171 -5.55 -5.36 -1.69
CA ASP A 171 -4.19 -5.85 -1.50
C ASP A 171 -3.40 -5.76 -2.81
N ARG A 172 -2.14 -5.34 -2.72
CA ARG A 172 -1.25 -5.23 -3.86
C ARG A 172 -1.21 -6.51 -4.71
N MET A 173 -1.09 -7.67 -4.09
CA MET A 173 -1.04 -8.95 -4.83
C MET A 173 -2.34 -9.24 -5.58
N GLU A 174 -3.48 -8.93 -4.98
CA GLU A 174 -4.79 -9.11 -5.61
C GLU A 174 -4.99 -8.12 -6.77
N PHE A 175 -4.58 -6.88 -6.59
CA PHE A 175 -4.57 -5.87 -7.64
C PHE A 175 -3.71 -6.29 -8.85
N GLU A 176 -2.48 -6.76 -8.60
CA GLU A 176 -1.58 -7.26 -9.65
C GLU A 176 -2.17 -8.49 -10.37
N GLU A 177 -2.81 -9.42 -9.63
CA GLU A 177 -3.45 -10.62 -10.21
C GLU A 177 -4.67 -10.26 -11.09
N ILE A 178 -5.50 -9.32 -10.64
CA ILE A 178 -6.67 -8.86 -11.41
C ILE A 178 -6.22 -8.15 -12.68
N ASN A 179 -5.23 -7.26 -12.58
CA ASN A 179 -4.69 -6.56 -13.73
C ASN A 179 -4.04 -7.50 -14.74
N LYS A 180 -3.30 -8.51 -14.26
CA LYS A 180 -2.73 -9.54 -15.15
C LYS A 180 -3.81 -10.28 -15.94
N LYS A 181 -4.88 -10.70 -15.26
CA LYS A 181 -6.03 -11.35 -15.91
C LYS A 181 -6.77 -10.43 -16.90
N ALA A 182 -6.83 -9.11 -16.60
CA ALA A 182 -7.43 -8.13 -17.50
C ALA A 182 -6.60 -7.97 -18.77
N ILE A 183 -5.27 -7.84 -18.64
CA ILE A 183 -4.33 -7.73 -19.76
C ILE A 183 -4.37 -9.00 -20.63
N GLU A 184 -4.41 -10.20 -20.03
CA GLU A 184 -4.53 -11.48 -20.76
C GLU A 184 -5.81 -11.56 -21.61
N LYS A 185 -6.88 -10.87 -21.18
CA LYS A 185 -8.16 -10.78 -21.93
C LYS A 185 -8.23 -9.58 -22.87
N GLY A 186 -7.20 -8.75 -22.94
CA GLY A 186 -7.17 -7.53 -23.76
C GLY A 186 -8.00 -6.37 -23.22
N TYR A 187 -8.32 -6.38 -21.91
CA TYR A 187 -9.04 -5.31 -21.24
C TYR A 187 -8.08 -4.25 -20.68
N GLU A 188 -8.56 -3.02 -20.51
CA GLU A 188 -7.80 -1.94 -19.91
C GLU A 188 -7.60 -2.21 -18.40
N PRO A 189 -6.32 -2.24 -17.90
CA PRO A 189 -6.05 -2.51 -16.50
C PRO A 189 -6.46 -1.34 -15.60
N ALA A 190 -6.76 -1.63 -14.35
CA ALA A 190 -7.03 -0.62 -13.34
C ALA A 190 -5.74 0.12 -12.94
N LYS A 191 -5.86 1.43 -12.63
CA LYS A 191 -4.79 2.27 -12.08
C LYS A 191 -5.01 2.48 -10.59
N GLY A 192 -3.94 2.40 -9.81
CA GLY A 192 -4.00 2.61 -8.37
C GLY A 192 -2.71 3.19 -7.82
N ALA A 193 -2.79 3.74 -6.62
CA ALA A 193 -1.66 4.28 -5.89
C ALA A 193 -1.50 3.58 -4.54
N PRO A 194 -0.26 3.41 -4.04
CA PRO A 194 -0.03 2.82 -2.73
C PRO A 194 -0.56 3.74 -1.63
N VAL A 195 -1.17 3.16 -0.59
CA VAL A 195 -1.69 3.89 0.57
C VAL A 195 -0.93 3.49 1.82
N LEU A 196 -0.55 4.47 2.61
CA LEU A 196 0.05 4.25 3.91
C LEU A 196 -1.05 4.10 4.97
N LEU A 197 -1.10 2.95 5.60
CA LEU A 197 -2.00 2.66 6.71
C LEU A 197 -1.21 2.58 8.02
N GLY A 198 -1.78 3.11 9.12
CA GLY A 198 -1.26 2.82 10.45
C GLY A 198 -1.34 1.33 10.76
N ILE A 199 -0.44 0.83 11.62
CA ILE A 199 -0.33 -0.60 11.95
C ILE A 199 -1.66 -1.18 12.48
N THR A 200 -2.39 -0.43 13.29
CA THR A 200 -3.69 -0.84 13.82
C THR A 200 -4.71 -1.03 12.69
N LYS A 201 -4.82 -0.05 11.79
CA LYS A 201 -5.73 -0.11 10.65
C LYS A 201 -5.33 -1.22 9.67
N ALA A 202 -4.04 -1.37 9.38
CA ALA A 202 -3.53 -2.44 8.54
C ALA A 202 -3.85 -3.83 9.12
N SER A 203 -3.78 -3.99 10.44
CA SER A 203 -4.11 -5.25 11.13
C SER A 203 -5.61 -5.59 11.11
N LEU A 204 -6.49 -4.59 11.07
CA LEU A 204 -7.94 -4.78 10.98
C LEU A 204 -8.41 -5.03 9.54
N GLN A 205 -7.71 -4.48 8.55
CA GLN A 205 -8.03 -4.62 7.13
C GLN A 205 -7.33 -5.82 6.46
N THR A 206 -7.06 -6.89 7.21
CA THR A 206 -6.49 -8.12 6.68
C THR A 206 -7.54 -8.93 5.90
N ARG A 207 -7.07 -9.85 5.04
CA ARG A 207 -7.96 -10.76 4.28
C ARG A 207 -8.73 -11.72 5.19
N SER A 208 -8.13 -12.09 6.34
CA SER A 208 -8.71 -13.00 7.31
C SER A 208 -9.50 -12.23 8.35
N PHE A 209 -10.83 -12.41 8.37
CA PHE A 209 -11.67 -11.83 9.40
C PHE A 209 -11.43 -12.48 10.79
N ILE A 210 -10.97 -13.73 10.83
CA ILE A 210 -10.59 -14.41 12.08
C ILE A 210 -9.39 -13.72 12.71
N SER A 211 -8.37 -13.40 11.90
CA SER A 211 -7.20 -12.67 12.36
C SER A 211 -7.54 -11.26 12.86
N ALA A 212 -8.38 -10.54 12.13
CA ALA A 212 -8.83 -9.20 12.51
C ALA A 212 -9.67 -9.21 13.82
N ALA A 213 -10.65 -10.12 13.93
CA ALA A 213 -11.50 -10.26 15.09
C ALA A 213 -10.73 -10.62 16.37
N SER A 214 -9.62 -11.35 16.25
CA SER A 214 -8.77 -11.72 17.38
C SER A 214 -7.90 -10.57 17.90
N PHE A 215 -7.82 -9.45 17.18
CA PHE A 215 -6.99 -8.30 17.54
C PHE A 215 -7.81 -7.22 18.28
N GLN A 216 -8.76 -6.60 17.62
CA GLN A 216 -9.62 -5.55 18.17
C GLN A 216 -10.98 -5.57 17.47
N GLU A 217 -11.98 -4.88 18.06
CA GLU A 217 -13.32 -4.69 17.48
C GLU A 217 -14.00 -6.02 17.08
N THR A 218 -13.89 -7.03 17.94
CA THR A 218 -14.35 -8.42 17.66
C THR A 218 -15.79 -8.47 17.17
N THR A 219 -16.72 -7.82 17.85
CA THR A 219 -18.14 -7.82 17.49
C THR A 219 -18.41 -7.18 16.15
N ARG A 220 -17.78 -6.03 15.87
CA ARG A 220 -17.94 -5.31 14.60
C ARG A 220 -17.44 -6.15 13.42
N VAL A 221 -16.22 -6.70 13.54
CA VAL A 221 -15.59 -7.50 12.48
C VAL A 221 -16.41 -8.77 12.19
N LEU A 222 -16.86 -9.48 13.25
CA LEU A 222 -17.65 -10.69 13.08
C LEU A 222 -19.03 -10.42 12.49
N THR A 223 -19.70 -9.34 12.91
CA THR A 223 -21.00 -8.93 12.36
C THR A 223 -20.88 -8.59 10.91
N GLU A 224 -19.87 -7.80 10.51
CA GLU A 224 -19.60 -7.43 9.12
C GLU A 224 -19.27 -8.66 8.26
N ALA A 225 -18.43 -9.56 8.76
CA ALA A 225 -18.09 -10.80 8.05
C ALA A 225 -19.31 -11.72 7.87
N SER A 226 -20.20 -11.78 8.88
CA SER A 226 -21.44 -12.56 8.83
C SER A 226 -22.43 -11.99 7.81
N THR A 227 -22.66 -10.68 7.83
CA THR A 227 -23.61 -10.03 6.89
C THR A 227 -23.13 -10.11 5.45
N GLN A 228 -21.81 -10.05 5.21
CA GLN A 228 -21.22 -10.17 3.87
C GLN A 228 -21.01 -11.63 3.44
N GLY A 229 -21.24 -12.61 4.31
CA GLY A 229 -20.97 -14.01 3.99
C GLY A 229 -19.52 -14.32 3.67
N LYS A 230 -18.56 -13.59 4.27
CA LYS A 230 -17.12 -13.74 4.01
C LYS A 230 -16.64 -15.16 4.34
N ARG A 231 -15.80 -15.71 3.46
CA ARG A 231 -15.11 -16.98 3.68
C ARG A 231 -13.63 -16.74 3.95
N ASP A 232 -13.12 -17.24 5.06
CA ASP A 232 -11.69 -17.23 5.37
C ASP A 232 -10.99 -18.41 4.69
N LYS A 233 -9.96 -18.11 3.90
CA LYS A 233 -9.19 -19.13 3.19
C LYS A 233 -8.11 -19.79 4.04
N LEU A 234 -7.92 -19.35 5.29
CA LEU A 234 -6.91 -19.85 6.24
C LEU A 234 -5.49 -19.88 5.63
N ILE A 235 -5.08 -18.80 4.98
CA ILE A 235 -3.78 -18.71 4.29
C ILE A 235 -2.66 -18.32 5.25
N GLY A 236 -2.94 -17.46 6.24
CA GLY A 236 -1.95 -16.94 7.18
C GLY A 236 -1.67 -17.89 8.34
N LEU A 237 -0.76 -17.49 9.22
CA LEU A 237 -0.37 -18.29 10.38
C LEU A 237 -1.39 -18.21 11.51
N LYS A 238 -1.84 -16.99 11.82
CA LYS A 238 -2.66 -16.68 12.99
C LYS A 238 -4.02 -17.38 12.97
N GLU A 239 -4.72 -17.33 11.84
CA GLU A 239 -6.01 -17.96 11.66
C GLU A 239 -5.92 -19.50 11.75
N ASN A 240 -4.86 -20.11 11.24
CA ASN A 240 -4.66 -21.55 11.35
C ASN A 240 -4.41 -21.98 12.82
N VAL A 241 -3.63 -21.18 13.57
CA VAL A 241 -3.38 -21.44 14.99
C VAL A 241 -4.67 -21.32 15.78
N ILE A 242 -5.49 -20.29 15.54
CA ILE A 242 -6.76 -20.06 16.24
C ILE A 242 -7.73 -21.23 16.01
N VAL A 243 -7.80 -21.74 14.77
CA VAL A 243 -8.68 -22.88 14.41
C VAL A 243 -8.10 -24.24 14.83
N GLY A 244 -6.85 -24.29 15.34
CA GLY A 244 -6.18 -25.53 15.75
C GLY A 244 -5.66 -26.37 14.59
N ARG A 245 -5.40 -25.76 13.42
CA ARG A 245 -4.79 -26.43 12.25
C ARG A 245 -3.30 -26.24 12.23
N LEU A 246 -2.61 -27.11 11.50
CA LEU A 246 -1.19 -26.94 11.21
C LEU A 246 -0.98 -25.64 10.42
N ILE A 247 0.05 -24.89 10.79
CA ILE A 247 0.44 -23.68 10.07
C ILE A 247 0.90 -24.02 8.64
N PRO A 248 0.67 -23.15 7.64
CA PRO A 248 1.06 -23.38 6.26
C PRO A 248 2.57 -23.16 6.04
N ALA A 249 3.41 -23.73 6.90
CA ALA A 249 4.86 -23.68 6.86
C ALA A 249 5.44 -24.97 7.42
N GLY A 250 6.65 -25.35 7.00
CA GLY A 250 7.29 -26.60 7.42
C GLY A 250 6.46 -27.83 7.07
N THR A 251 6.25 -28.74 8.03
CA THR A 251 5.48 -29.99 7.86
C THR A 251 4.02 -29.73 7.46
N GLY A 252 3.40 -28.65 7.95
CA GLY A 252 2.03 -28.27 7.58
C GLY A 252 1.93 -27.75 6.15
N GLY A 253 2.97 -27.08 5.64
CA GLY A 253 3.08 -26.70 4.23
C GLY A 253 3.14 -27.92 3.31
N ALA A 254 4.03 -28.85 3.60
CA ALA A 254 4.16 -30.09 2.86
C ALA A 254 2.86 -30.92 2.83
N ALA A 255 2.18 -31.04 3.98
CA ALA A 255 0.89 -31.72 4.06
C ALA A 255 -0.19 -31.03 3.21
N ARG A 256 -0.18 -29.69 3.14
CA ARG A 256 -1.10 -28.91 2.31
C ARG A 256 -0.86 -29.12 0.82
N ASP A 257 0.40 -29.19 0.39
CA ASP A 257 0.77 -29.42 -1.01
C ASP A 257 0.41 -30.84 -1.45
N ILE A 258 0.67 -31.83 -0.61
CA ILE A 258 0.24 -33.22 -0.84
C ILE A 258 -1.28 -33.30 -0.99
N LYS A 259 -2.02 -32.62 -0.11
CA LYS A 259 -3.50 -32.58 -0.18
C LYS A 259 -4.00 -31.90 -1.46
N LYS A 260 -3.35 -30.84 -1.94
CA LYS A 260 -3.71 -30.21 -3.21
C LYS A 260 -3.52 -31.18 -4.39
N ILE A 261 -2.37 -31.87 -4.43
CA ILE A 261 -2.09 -32.85 -5.48
C ILE A 261 -3.09 -34.00 -5.45
N ALA A 262 -3.44 -34.51 -4.26
CA ALA A 262 -4.47 -35.54 -4.11
C ALA A 262 -5.83 -35.07 -4.61
N THR A 263 -6.26 -33.88 -4.18
CA THR A 263 -7.55 -33.30 -4.63
C THR A 263 -7.60 -33.11 -6.16
N GLN A 264 -6.50 -32.69 -6.78
CA GLN A 264 -6.42 -32.55 -8.24
C GLN A 264 -6.51 -33.89 -8.96
N ARG A 265 -5.85 -34.93 -8.43
CA ARG A 265 -5.96 -36.30 -8.97
C ARG A 265 -7.38 -36.86 -8.84
N ASP A 266 -7.97 -36.70 -7.66
CA ASP A 266 -9.36 -37.16 -7.43
C ASP A 266 -10.35 -36.44 -8.34
N ALA A 267 -10.19 -35.13 -8.56
CA ALA A 267 -11.02 -34.37 -9.50
C ALA A 267 -10.87 -34.89 -10.94
N ALA A 268 -9.63 -35.14 -11.39
CA ALA A 268 -9.37 -35.68 -12.72
C ALA A 268 -9.98 -37.09 -12.92
N ILE A 269 -9.90 -37.95 -11.90
CA ILE A 269 -10.51 -39.30 -11.91
C ILE A 269 -12.04 -39.19 -11.96
N LEU A 270 -12.63 -38.26 -11.19
CA LEU A 270 -14.08 -38.03 -11.20
C LEU A 270 -14.57 -37.50 -12.55
N GLU A 271 -13.80 -36.61 -13.20
CA GLU A 271 -14.12 -36.14 -14.55
C GLU A 271 -14.05 -37.26 -15.61
N GLN A 272 -13.01 -38.12 -15.49
CA GLN A 272 -12.91 -39.27 -16.38
C GLN A 272 -14.11 -40.23 -16.22
N LYS A 273 -14.45 -40.59 -14.98
CA LYS A 273 -15.63 -41.43 -14.71
C LYS A 273 -16.93 -40.84 -15.22
N LYS A 274 -17.15 -39.53 -15.05
CA LYS A 274 -18.30 -38.83 -15.58
C LYS A 274 -18.36 -38.87 -17.12
N LYS A 275 -17.21 -38.75 -17.78
CA LYS A 275 -17.11 -38.87 -19.24
C LYS A 275 -17.41 -40.29 -19.72
N GLU A 276 -16.92 -41.31 -19.00
CA GLU A 276 -17.21 -42.71 -19.29
C GLU A 276 -18.70 -43.06 -19.07
N GLU A 277 -19.28 -42.58 -17.95
CA GLU A 277 -20.73 -42.76 -17.73
C GLU A 277 -21.59 -42.06 -18.81
N SER A 278 -21.22 -40.85 -19.20
CA SER A 278 -21.94 -40.12 -20.26
C SER A 278 -21.79 -40.80 -21.63
N ALA A 279 -20.64 -41.44 -21.91
CA ALA A 279 -20.43 -42.21 -23.14
C ALA A 279 -21.26 -43.51 -23.15
N LEU A 280 -21.34 -44.22 -22.03
CA LEU A 280 -22.18 -45.43 -21.90
C LEU A 280 -23.67 -45.12 -22.08
N VAL A 281 -24.15 -44.04 -21.46
CA VAL A 281 -25.56 -43.59 -21.62
C VAL A 281 -25.87 -43.18 -23.07
N SER A 282 -24.90 -42.62 -23.80
CA SER A 282 -25.07 -42.28 -25.22
C SER A 282 -25.06 -43.49 -26.15
N ASP A 283 -24.37 -44.57 -25.80
CA ASP A 283 -24.38 -45.81 -26.55
C ASP A 283 -25.66 -46.65 -26.32
N ASP A 284 -26.17 -46.70 -25.08
CA ASP A 284 -27.43 -47.34 -24.75
C ASP A 284 -28.64 -46.66 -25.46
N THR A 285 -28.57 -45.33 -25.64
CA THR A 285 -29.61 -44.61 -26.38
C THR A 285 -29.52 -44.83 -27.88
N LYS A 286 -28.37 -45.15 -28.46
CA LYS A 286 -28.24 -45.47 -29.86
C LYS A 286 -28.74 -46.90 -30.16
N VAL A 287 -28.43 -47.86 -29.31
CA VAL A 287 -28.94 -49.23 -29.44
C VAL A 287 -30.45 -49.28 -29.35
N ALA A 288 -31.06 -48.48 -28.47
CA ALA A 288 -32.53 -48.42 -28.36
C ALA A 288 -33.25 -47.72 -29.55
N THR A 289 -32.53 -46.90 -30.32
CA THR A 289 -33.08 -46.27 -31.54
C THR A 289 -32.97 -47.18 -32.78
N ASP A 290 -31.89 -47.96 -32.87
CA ASP A 290 -31.72 -48.92 -33.98
C ASP A 290 -32.72 -50.09 -33.88
N ASP A 291 -33.07 -50.57 -32.67
CA ASP A 291 -34.09 -51.59 -32.45
C ASP A 291 -35.54 -51.13 -32.79
N ILE A 292 -35.78 -49.82 -32.87
CA ILE A 292 -37.13 -49.27 -33.24
C ILE A 292 -37.25 -49.03 -34.73
N GLU A 293 -36.15 -48.88 -35.48
CA GLU A 293 -36.21 -48.78 -36.94
C GLU A 293 -36.43 -50.13 -37.63
N ASP A 294 -35.80 -51.21 -37.06
CA ASP A 294 -36.00 -52.58 -37.63
C ASP A 294 -37.39 -53.18 -37.41
N VAL A 295 -38.21 -52.63 -36.53
CA VAL A 295 -39.61 -53.06 -36.30
C VAL A 295 -40.61 -52.36 -37.23
N LYS A 296 -40.22 -51.40 -38.04
CA LYS A 296 -41.06 -50.64 -38.97
C LYS A 296 -40.95 -51.12 -40.43
N GLU A 297 -40.01 -52.04 -40.76
CA GLU A 297 -39.85 -52.59 -42.13
C GLU A 297 -40.28 -54.04 -42.29
N ASN A 298 -41.01 -54.64 -41.34
CA ASN A 298 -41.62 -55.96 -41.50
C ASN A 298 -43.16 -55.92 -41.43
#